data_f16774fed965c9bffce2998546fa5f46
#
_entry.id   f16774fed965c9bffce2998546fa5f46
#
_cell.length_a   1.000
_cell.length_b   1.000
_cell.length_c   1.000
_cell.angle_alpha   90.00
_cell.angle_beta   90.00
_cell.angle_gamma   90.00
#
_symmetry.space_group_name_H-M   'P 1'
#
loop_
_entity.id
_entity.type
_entity.pdbx_description
1 polymer ?
#
loop_
_entity_poly.entity_id
_entity_poly.type
_entity_poly.pdbx_seq_one_letter_code
_entity_poly.pdbx_strand_id
1 'polypeptide(L)'
;GIVVSQMSRISKNTNKAARGFIDKKVDIIIGTHSVLKNKKLLSQASLFVLDEEHRFGVEQKESFLSSSPGCHYISMSATPIPRSLQLSLSGIRSISTLLSPPKSRKPIITSVYNHNKNLLKQVVLNEINRGGQVYFVDNSVNNIVFFNSFFSTSFPSFSIAVLFGSLSSLEINKTMALFKSGKIDILISTTIVESGIDIPAANTIIINNAHLFGLSQLHQLRGRVGRSSIQAYAYLFVPNFKKITKEGRERLKSIMAYSSLGSGYSLSLKDL
;
A
#
# COMPACT_ATOMS: atom_id res chain seq x y z
N GLY A 1 30.61 8.21 9.45
CA GLY A 1 29.18 8.29 9.11
C GLY A 1 28.58 6.89 8.99
N ILE A 2 27.26 6.77 9.04
CA ILE A 2 26.54 5.49 8.92
C ILE A 2 26.56 5.04 7.46
N VAL A 3 26.97 3.81 7.19
CA VAL A 3 27.03 3.20 5.86
C VAL A 3 25.80 2.34 5.64
N VAL A 4 24.97 2.70 4.63
CA VAL A 4 23.74 2.01 4.28
C VAL A 4 23.90 1.29 2.94
N SER A 5 23.43 0.05 2.84
CA SER A 5 23.48 -0.73 1.62
C SER A 5 22.13 -1.38 1.29
N GLN A 6 21.85 -1.58 0.00
CA GLN A 6 20.61 -2.17 -0.48
C GLN A 6 20.82 -3.62 -0.91
N MET A 7 19.85 -4.49 -0.55
CA MET A 7 19.82 -5.89 -0.91
C MET A 7 18.47 -6.28 -1.50
N SER A 8 18.40 -6.48 -2.82
CA SER A 8 17.19 -6.89 -3.52
C SER A 8 17.52 -7.82 -4.69
N ARG A 9 16.52 -8.55 -5.23
CA ARG A 9 16.72 -9.41 -6.42
C ARG A 9 17.19 -8.63 -7.64
N ILE A 10 16.90 -7.34 -7.73
CA ILE A 10 17.23 -6.46 -8.86
C ILE A 10 18.61 -5.82 -8.66
N SER A 11 19.11 -5.79 -7.43
CA SER A 11 20.43 -5.19 -7.13
C SER A 11 21.56 -6.11 -7.58
N LYS A 12 22.40 -5.62 -8.49
CA LYS A 12 23.63 -6.33 -8.97
C LYS A 12 24.65 -6.58 -7.84
N ASN A 13 24.55 -5.90 -6.70
CA ASN A 13 25.54 -5.91 -5.62
C ASN A 13 25.08 -6.62 -4.33
N THR A 14 24.09 -7.49 -4.40
CA THR A 14 23.49 -8.17 -3.24
C THR A 14 24.54 -8.91 -2.38
N ASN A 15 25.45 -9.65 -3.02
CA ASN A 15 26.51 -10.39 -2.32
C ASN A 15 27.56 -9.45 -1.69
N LYS A 16 27.87 -8.33 -2.33
CA LYS A 16 28.81 -7.32 -1.81
C LYS A 16 28.23 -6.62 -0.58
N ALA A 17 26.94 -6.29 -0.61
CA ALA A 17 26.22 -5.71 0.53
C ALA A 17 26.21 -6.65 1.74
N ALA A 18 25.89 -7.93 1.52
CA ALA A 18 25.89 -8.94 2.57
C ALA A 18 27.27 -9.15 3.20
N ARG A 19 28.31 -9.26 2.38
CA ARG A 19 29.71 -9.36 2.88
C ARG A 19 30.11 -8.12 3.65
N GLY A 20 29.82 -6.92 3.11
CA GLY A 20 30.12 -5.67 3.79
C GLY A 20 29.51 -5.55 5.17
N PHE A 21 28.28 -6.07 5.36
CA PHE A 21 27.62 -6.10 6.65
C PHE A 21 28.28 -7.10 7.60
N ILE A 22 28.59 -8.30 7.14
CA ILE A 22 29.30 -9.32 7.94
C ILE A 22 30.69 -8.82 8.36
N ASP A 23 31.39 -8.10 7.46
CA ASP A 23 32.71 -7.51 7.72
C ASP A 23 32.65 -6.18 8.50
N LYS A 24 31.47 -5.78 8.99
CA LYS A 24 31.21 -4.53 9.74
C LYS A 24 31.61 -3.24 8.98
N LYS A 25 31.59 -3.28 7.65
CA LYS A 25 31.79 -2.13 6.77
C LYS A 25 30.49 -1.45 6.35
N VAL A 26 29.36 -2.11 6.59
CA VAL A 26 28.01 -1.64 6.36
C VAL A 26 27.24 -1.76 7.66
N ASP A 27 26.64 -0.66 8.10
CA ASP A 27 25.91 -0.58 9.37
C ASP A 27 24.44 -0.98 9.21
N ILE A 28 23.82 -0.64 8.08
CA ILE A 28 22.39 -0.88 7.82
C ILE A 28 22.20 -1.54 6.45
N ILE A 29 21.46 -2.64 6.43
CA ILE A 29 20.96 -3.23 5.18
C ILE A 29 19.46 -2.97 5.06
N ILE A 30 19.05 -2.40 3.92
CA ILE A 30 17.66 -2.26 3.52
C ILE A 30 17.40 -3.25 2.38
N GLY A 31 16.41 -4.12 2.54
CA GLY A 31 16.15 -5.14 1.53
C GLY A 31 14.74 -5.71 1.54
N THR A 32 14.50 -6.59 0.58
CA THR A 32 13.26 -7.35 0.45
C THR A 32 13.41 -8.74 1.10
N HIS A 33 12.49 -9.67 0.86
CA HIS A 33 12.56 -11.06 1.32
C HIS A 33 13.91 -11.77 1.04
N SER A 34 14.72 -11.23 0.12
CA SER A 34 16.07 -11.76 -0.17
C SER A 34 17.02 -11.70 1.04
N VAL A 35 16.84 -10.73 1.94
CA VAL A 35 17.62 -10.60 3.18
C VAL A 35 17.40 -11.80 4.08
N LEU A 36 16.16 -12.29 4.20
CA LEU A 36 15.79 -13.43 5.05
C LEU A 36 16.44 -14.76 4.65
N LYS A 37 16.89 -14.87 3.40
CA LYS A 37 17.57 -16.08 2.92
C LYS A 37 19.03 -16.19 3.37
N ASN A 38 19.61 -15.11 3.87
CA ASN A 38 21.02 -15.08 4.26
C ASN A 38 21.19 -15.24 5.79
N LYS A 39 21.23 -16.50 6.25
CA LYS A 39 21.35 -16.82 7.68
C LYS A 39 22.60 -16.21 8.35
N LYS A 40 23.73 -16.13 7.64
CA LYS A 40 24.97 -15.53 8.17
C LYS A 40 24.81 -14.02 8.44
N LEU A 41 24.10 -13.31 7.55
CA LEU A 41 23.79 -11.90 7.74
C LEU A 41 22.85 -11.71 8.93
N LEU A 42 21.81 -12.53 9.03
CA LEU A 42 20.83 -12.44 10.11
C LEU A 42 21.46 -12.70 11.49
N SER A 43 22.37 -13.68 11.62
CA SER A 43 23.04 -13.97 12.88
C SER A 43 23.96 -12.85 13.38
N GLN A 44 24.34 -11.90 12.54
CA GLN A 44 25.15 -10.73 12.90
C GLN A 44 24.31 -9.47 13.21
N ALA A 45 23.00 -9.51 12.94
CA ALA A 45 22.13 -8.37 13.15
C ALA A 45 21.77 -8.22 14.65
N SER A 46 21.94 -7.03 15.19
CA SER A 46 21.50 -6.67 16.54
C SER A 46 20.06 -6.16 16.57
N LEU A 47 19.58 -5.60 15.46
CA LEU A 47 18.21 -5.11 15.29
C LEU A 47 17.67 -5.53 13.92
N PHE A 48 16.46 -6.06 13.93
CA PHE A 48 15.71 -6.38 12.73
C PHE A 48 14.38 -5.62 12.71
N VAL A 49 14.15 -4.87 11.65
CA VAL A 49 12.90 -4.11 11.44
C VAL A 49 12.15 -4.69 10.27
N LEU A 50 10.93 -5.16 10.49
CA LEU A 50 10.06 -5.73 9.48
C LEU A 50 8.89 -4.79 9.22
N ASP A 51 8.87 -4.19 8.04
CA ASP A 51 7.74 -3.38 7.58
C ASP A 51 6.71 -4.24 6.85
N GLU A 52 5.42 -3.92 7.00
CA GLU A 52 4.29 -4.65 6.43
C GLU A 52 4.32 -6.15 6.79
N GLU A 53 4.37 -6.45 8.07
CA GLU A 53 4.53 -7.81 8.64
C GLU A 53 3.58 -8.86 8.00
N HIS A 54 2.39 -8.46 7.61
CA HIS A 54 1.39 -9.35 7.00
C HIS A 54 1.82 -9.98 5.66
N ARG A 55 2.86 -9.45 5.01
CA ARG A 55 3.43 -9.96 3.75
C ARG A 55 4.37 -11.15 3.94
N PHE A 56 4.77 -11.42 5.16
CA PHE A 56 5.70 -12.47 5.49
C PHE A 56 4.98 -13.66 6.10
N GLY A 57 5.26 -14.84 5.56
CA GLY A 57 4.73 -16.10 6.08
C GLY A 57 5.19 -16.36 7.53
N VAL A 58 4.39 -17.14 8.25
CA VAL A 58 4.70 -17.52 9.64
C VAL A 58 6.03 -18.24 9.74
N GLU A 59 6.27 -19.22 8.88
CA GLU A 59 7.52 -19.99 8.83
C GLU A 59 8.76 -19.12 8.61
N GLN A 60 8.63 -18.08 7.76
CA GLN A 60 9.74 -17.15 7.52
C GLN A 60 10.08 -16.34 8.77
N LYS A 61 9.08 -15.92 9.54
CA LYS A 61 9.26 -15.18 10.79
C LYS A 61 9.85 -16.06 11.88
N GLU A 62 9.35 -17.28 12.03
CA GLU A 62 9.86 -18.26 12.99
C GLU A 62 11.29 -18.69 12.68
N SER A 63 11.61 -18.93 11.42
CA SER A 63 12.98 -19.23 10.97
C SER A 63 13.97 -18.10 11.27
N PHE A 64 13.53 -16.86 11.16
CA PHE A 64 14.35 -15.70 11.53
C PHE A 64 14.59 -15.65 13.05
N LEU A 65 13.52 -15.72 13.84
CA LEU A 65 13.60 -15.64 15.31
C LEU A 65 14.48 -16.75 15.89
N SER A 66 14.40 -17.96 15.33
CA SER A 66 15.24 -19.09 15.75
C SER A 66 16.72 -18.95 15.31
N SER A 67 16.97 -18.28 14.18
CA SER A 67 18.32 -18.11 13.64
C SER A 67 19.11 -16.97 14.28
N SER A 68 18.46 -16.10 15.06
CA SER A 68 19.07 -14.88 15.62
C SER A 68 18.62 -14.66 17.08
N PRO A 69 18.94 -15.59 17.99
CA PRO A 69 18.63 -15.42 19.41
C PRO A 69 19.39 -14.20 19.94
N GLY A 70 18.68 -13.27 20.57
CA GLY A 70 19.24 -12.02 21.08
C GLY A 70 19.18 -10.81 20.14
N CYS A 71 18.68 -10.98 18.92
CA CYS A 71 18.37 -9.86 18.03
C CYS A 71 17.07 -9.16 18.46
N HIS A 72 17.11 -7.84 18.58
CA HIS A 72 15.88 -7.06 18.78
C HIS A 72 15.02 -7.10 17.52
N TYR A 73 13.72 -7.34 17.70
CA TYR A 73 12.76 -7.47 16.61
C TYR A 73 11.66 -6.42 16.72
N ILE A 74 11.50 -5.63 15.69
CA ILE A 74 10.40 -4.67 15.55
C ILE A 74 9.61 -5.03 14.30
N SER A 75 8.32 -5.30 14.44
CA SER A 75 7.40 -5.41 13.31
C SER A 75 6.48 -4.20 13.24
N MET A 76 6.25 -3.72 12.04
CA MET A 76 5.38 -2.59 11.78
C MET A 76 4.26 -3.00 10.82
N SER A 77 3.06 -2.51 11.06
CA SER A 77 1.92 -2.70 10.15
C SER A 77 0.92 -1.56 10.31
N ALA A 78 0.35 -1.13 9.20
CA ALA A 78 -0.79 -0.20 9.23
C ALA A 78 -2.10 -0.91 9.64
N THR A 79 -2.18 -2.23 9.35
CA THR A 79 -3.32 -3.10 9.64
C THR A 79 -2.77 -4.40 10.21
N PRO A 80 -2.57 -4.52 11.54
CA PRO A 80 -2.02 -5.74 12.12
C PRO A 80 -2.94 -6.93 11.80
N ILE A 81 -2.31 -8.06 11.48
CA ILE A 81 -3.06 -9.31 11.28
C ILE A 81 -3.62 -9.81 12.61
N PRO A 82 -4.78 -10.50 12.61
CA PRO A 82 -5.42 -11.01 13.82
C PRO A 82 -4.48 -11.79 14.73
N ARG A 83 -3.62 -12.65 14.17
CA ARG A 83 -2.66 -13.45 14.95
C ARG A 83 -1.61 -12.60 15.70
N SER A 84 -1.03 -11.59 15.04
CA SER A 84 -0.07 -10.68 15.70
C SER A 84 -0.74 -9.88 16.80
N LEU A 85 -1.98 -9.48 16.57
CA LEU A 85 -2.78 -8.79 17.56
C LEU A 85 -3.14 -9.70 18.75
N GLN A 86 -3.54 -10.95 18.52
CA GLN A 86 -3.80 -11.93 19.56
C GLN A 86 -2.57 -12.22 20.43
N LEU A 87 -1.38 -12.37 19.82
CA LEU A 87 -0.13 -12.55 20.56
C LEU A 87 0.24 -11.33 21.41
N SER A 88 -0.14 -10.13 20.98
CA SER A 88 0.06 -8.91 21.76
C SER A 88 -0.95 -8.81 22.91
N LEU A 89 -2.22 -9.12 22.66
CA LEU A 89 -3.27 -9.14 23.69
C LEU A 89 -3.00 -10.20 24.77
N SER A 90 -2.36 -11.33 24.42
CA SER A 90 -1.94 -12.36 25.38
C SER A 90 -0.66 -12.00 26.18
N GLY A 91 -0.09 -10.82 25.95
CA GLY A 91 1.10 -10.37 26.65
C GLY A 91 2.43 -10.99 26.16
N ILE A 92 2.39 -11.82 25.11
CA ILE A 92 3.58 -12.47 24.54
C ILE A 92 4.46 -11.47 23.78
N ARG A 93 3.85 -10.40 23.22
CA ARG A 93 4.56 -9.32 22.50
C ARG A 93 4.08 -7.95 22.98
N SER A 94 5.04 -7.04 23.17
CA SER A 94 4.71 -5.63 23.42
C SER A 94 4.14 -4.99 22.15
N ILE A 95 3.13 -4.14 22.29
CA ILE A 95 2.55 -3.36 21.20
C ILE A 95 2.63 -1.88 21.52
N SER A 96 3.02 -1.09 20.54
CA SER A 96 2.95 0.37 20.58
C SER A 96 2.12 0.87 19.42
N THR A 97 1.17 1.75 19.69
CA THR A 97 0.29 2.32 18.68
C THR A 97 0.63 3.78 18.42
N LEU A 98 0.85 4.13 17.14
CA LEU A 98 1.03 5.51 16.69
C LEU A 98 -0.32 6.07 16.24
N LEU A 99 -1.04 6.73 17.15
CA LEU A 99 -2.39 7.24 16.91
C LEU A 99 -2.41 8.70 16.45
N SER A 100 -1.33 9.46 16.73
CA SER A 100 -1.25 10.87 16.38
C SER A 100 -0.69 11.03 14.96
N PRO A 101 -1.48 11.55 14.01
CA PRO A 101 -0.99 11.82 12.66
C PRO A 101 -0.08 13.06 12.64
N PRO A 102 0.73 13.23 11.58
CA PRO A 102 1.44 14.48 11.35
C PRO A 102 0.46 15.67 11.25
N LYS A 103 0.82 16.81 11.86
CA LYS A 103 -0.07 18.00 11.97
C LYS A 103 -0.60 18.53 10.63
N SER A 104 0.16 18.36 9.54
CA SER A 104 -0.21 18.84 8.21
C SER A 104 -1.13 17.88 7.42
N ARG A 105 -1.33 16.66 7.91
CA ARG A 105 -2.09 15.63 7.17
C ARG A 105 -3.58 15.77 7.42
N LYS A 106 -4.36 15.91 6.33
CA LYS A 106 -5.82 15.93 6.39
C LYS A 106 -6.42 14.54 6.32
N PRO A 107 -7.55 14.26 7.00
CA PRO A 107 -8.30 13.03 6.83
C PRO A 107 -8.76 12.85 5.38
N ILE A 108 -8.77 11.60 4.89
CA ILE A 108 -9.21 11.28 3.54
C ILE A 108 -10.75 11.19 3.53
N ILE A 109 -11.41 12.04 2.77
CA ILE A 109 -12.87 11.99 2.58
C ILE A 109 -13.20 10.76 1.77
N THR A 110 -13.89 9.80 2.41
CA THR A 110 -14.23 8.50 1.81
C THR A 110 -15.73 8.40 1.56
N SER A 111 -16.12 8.10 0.31
CA SER A 111 -17.53 8.02 -0.09
C SER A 111 -17.79 6.79 -0.96
N VAL A 112 -18.98 6.20 -0.82
CA VAL A 112 -19.41 5.02 -1.59
C VAL A 112 -20.53 5.42 -2.54
N TYR A 113 -20.43 5.02 -3.80
CA TYR A 113 -21.39 5.32 -4.86
C TYR A 113 -21.75 4.07 -5.67
N ASN A 114 -22.97 4.03 -6.17
CA ASN A 114 -23.30 3.11 -7.25
C ASN A 114 -22.59 3.54 -8.54
N HIS A 115 -22.30 2.57 -9.41
CA HIS A 115 -21.69 2.86 -10.70
C HIS A 115 -22.45 3.93 -11.46
N ASN A 116 -21.75 5.04 -11.77
CA ASN A 116 -22.26 6.15 -12.54
C ASN A 116 -21.10 6.76 -13.36
N LYS A 117 -21.17 6.59 -14.69
CA LYS A 117 -20.14 7.09 -15.61
C LYS A 117 -19.99 8.61 -15.58
N ASN A 118 -21.10 9.35 -15.39
CA ASN A 118 -21.04 10.81 -15.34
C ASN A 118 -20.36 11.29 -14.05
N LEU A 119 -20.71 10.69 -12.90
CA LEU A 119 -20.05 10.98 -11.65
C LEU A 119 -18.55 10.64 -11.73
N LEU A 120 -18.20 9.51 -12.34
CA LEU A 120 -16.80 9.10 -12.53
C LEU A 120 -16.00 10.15 -13.33
N LYS A 121 -16.59 10.65 -14.44
CA LYS A 121 -15.98 11.74 -15.23
C LYS A 121 -15.83 13.02 -14.40
N GLN A 122 -16.84 13.39 -13.65
CA GLN A 122 -16.82 14.58 -12.81
C GLN A 122 -15.75 14.52 -11.73
N VAL A 123 -15.59 13.37 -11.05
CA VAL A 123 -14.54 13.12 -10.06
C VAL A 123 -13.15 13.31 -10.67
N VAL A 124 -12.92 12.74 -11.85
CA VAL A 124 -11.64 12.88 -12.57
C VAL A 124 -11.37 14.34 -12.92
N LEU A 125 -12.33 15.02 -13.53
CA LEU A 125 -12.21 16.44 -13.91
C LEU A 125 -11.91 17.33 -12.70
N ASN A 126 -12.62 17.12 -11.60
CA ASN A 126 -12.44 17.90 -10.38
C ASN A 126 -11.00 17.76 -9.83
N GLU A 127 -10.43 16.55 -9.89
CA GLU A 127 -9.06 16.33 -9.43
C GLU A 127 -8.05 17.00 -10.35
N ILE A 128 -8.16 16.78 -11.67
CA ILE A 128 -7.20 17.36 -12.63
C ILE A 128 -7.27 18.89 -12.64
N ASN A 129 -8.46 19.48 -12.55
CA ASN A 129 -8.64 20.94 -12.54
C ASN A 129 -8.02 21.61 -11.32
N ARG A 130 -7.84 20.89 -10.21
CA ARG A 130 -7.11 21.39 -9.03
C ARG A 130 -5.61 21.09 -9.05
N GLY A 131 -5.10 20.56 -10.18
CA GLY A 131 -3.68 20.25 -10.37
C GLY A 131 -3.23 18.94 -9.74
N GLY A 132 -4.18 18.06 -9.37
CA GLY A 132 -3.86 16.74 -8.80
C GLY A 132 -3.86 15.64 -9.85
N GLN A 133 -3.61 14.41 -9.39
CA GLN A 133 -3.59 13.19 -10.20
C GLN A 133 -4.61 12.19 -9.65
N VAL A 134 -5.16 11.37 -10.55
CA VAL A 134 -6.13 10.33 -10.21
C VAL A 134 -5.49 8.95 -10.25
N TYR A 135 -5.69 8.19 -9.17
CA TYR A 135 -5.32 6.79 -9.09
C TYR A 135 -6.60 5.92 -9.15
N PHE A 136 -6.78 5.19 -10.25
CA PHE A 136 -7.93 4.30 -10.46
C PHE A 136 -7.52 2.85 -10.27
N VAL A 137 -8.27 2.11 -9.44
CA VAL A 137 -7.98 0.71 -9.09
C VAL A 137 -9.18 -0.19 -9.38
N ASP A 138 -8.92 -1.32 -10.03
CA ASP A 138 -9.86 -2.43 -10.17
C ASP A 138 -9.10 -3.76 -9.97
N ASN A 139 -9.79 -4.81 -9.55
CA ASN A 139 -9.19 -6.15 -9.38
C ASN A 139 -9.16 -6.99 -10.67
N SER A 140 -9.79 -6.54 -11.74
CA SER A 140 -9.91 -7.25 -13.02
C SER A 140 -9.15 -6.55 -14.14
N VAL A 141 -8.28 -7.31 -14.83
CA VAL A 141 -7.55 -6.81 -15.99
C VAL A 141 -8.51 -6.40 -17.12
N ASN A 142 -9.62 -7.12 -17.31
CA ASN A 142 -10.62 -6.78 -18.32
C ASN A 142 -11.25 -5.41 -18.05
N ASN A 143 -11.55 -5.11 -16.79
CA ASN A 143 -12.06 -3.80 -16.40
C ASN A 143 -11.01 -2.70 -16.61
N ILE A 144 -9.74 -2.98 -16.34
CA ILE A 144 -8.62 -2.05 -16.59
C ILE A 144 -8.58 -1.65 -18.06
N VAL A 145 -8.68 -2.63 -18.99
CA VAL A 145 -8.70 -2.37 -20.44
C VAL A 145 -9.94 -1.53 -20.82
N PHE A 146 -11.11 -1.91 -20.30
CA PHE A 146 -12.35 -1.15 -20.54
C PHE A 146 -12.22 0.31 -20.06
N PHE A 147 -11.74 0.54 -18.82
CA PHE A 147 -11.62 1.89 -18.28
C PHE A 147 -10.52 2.70 -18.93
N ASN A 148 -9.45 2.05 -19.42
CA ASN A 148 -8.45 2.73 -20.23
C ASN A 148 -9.09 3.32 -21.51
N SER A 149 -9.85 2.53 -22.25
CA SER A 149 -10.58 3.01 -23.44
C SER A 149 -11.61 4.09 -23.07
N PHE A 150 -12.36 3.88 -21.99
CA PHE A 150 -13.35 4.84 -21.51
C PHE A 150 -12.74 6.20 -21.17
N PHE A 151 -11.64 6.23 -20.42
CA PHE A 151 -10.97 7.48 -20.05
C PHE A 151 -10.28 8.13 -21.25
N SER A 152 -9.59 7.36 -22.11
CA SER A 152 -8.96 7.90 -23.32
C SER A 152 -9.96 8.57 -24.26
N THR A 153 -11.14 7.97 -24.42
CA THR A 153 -12.22 8.58 -25.22
C THR A 153 -12.85 9.80 -24.53
N SER A 154 -12.98 9.74 -23.18
CA SER A 154 -13.63 10.83 -22.43
C SER A 154 -12.71 12.03 -22.22
N PHE A 155 -11.40 11.81 -22.21
CA PHE A 155 -10.36 12.78 -21.85
C PHE A 155 -9.17 12.68 -22.81
N PRO A 156 -9.32 13.02 -24.09
CA PRO A 156 -8.24 12.84 -25.08
C PRO A 156 -7.01 13.72 -24.84
N SER A 157 -7.14 14.76 -24.03
CA SER A 157 -6.02 15.65 -23.64
C SER A 157 -5.25 15.19 -22.40
N PHE A 158 -5.75 14.19 -21.66
CA PHE A 158 -5.09 13.73 -20.43
C PHE A 158 -4.14 12.58 -20.71
N SER A 159 -3.03 12.57 -19.99
CA SER A 159 -2.05 11.49 -20.03
C SER A 159 -2.50 10.33 -19.16
N ILE A 160 -2.76 9.18 -19.76
CA ILE A 160 -3.26 7.98 -19.07
C ILE A 160 -2.23 6.87 -19.17
N ALA A 161 -2.00 6.18 -18.07
CA ALA A 161 -1.16 4.99 -18.05
C ALA A 161 -1.83 3.84 -17.31
N VAL A 162 -1.45 2.61 -17.69
CA VAL A 162 -2.02 1.37 -17.16
C VAL A 162 -0.94 0.52 -16.54
N LEU A 163 -1.22 -0.07 -15.36
CA LEU A 163 -0.35 -1.03 -14.67
C LEU A 163 -1.11 -2.29 -14.27
N PHE A 164 -0.58 -3.47 -14.62
CA PHE A 164 -1.10 -4.77 -14.21
C PHE A 164 0.04 -5.81 -14.10
N GLY A 165 -0.22 -6.96 -13.46
CA GLY A 165 0.78 -7.91 -12.98
C GLY A 165 1.68 -8.59 -14.01
N SER A 166 1.29 -8.62 -15.27
CA SER A 166 2.09 -9.22 -16.33
C SER A 166 3.15 -8.27 -16.91
N LEU A 167 3.15 -6.97 -16.48
CA LEU A 167 4.18 -6.03 -16.89
C LEU A 167 5.52 -6.34 -16.21
N SER A 168 6.60 -6.09 -16.92
CA SER A 168 7.95 -6.21 -16.36
C SER A 168 8.18 -5.19 -15.23
N SER A 169 9.05 -5.53 -14.28
CA SER A 169 9.43 -4.59 -13.21
C SER A 169 10.03 -3.29 -13.75
N LEU A 170 10.65 -3.31 -14.91
CA LEU A 170 11.20 -2.12 -15.55
C LEU A 170 10.09 -1.18 -16.03
N GLU A 171 9.06 -1.71 -16.69
CA GLU A 171 7.90 -0.95 -17.18
C GLU A 171 7.12 -0.36 -16.01
N ILE A 172 6.88 -1.17 -14.96
CA ILE A 172 6.22 -0.70 -13.73
C ILE A 172 6.98 0.48 -13.13
N ASN A 173 8.31 0.34 -12.95
CA ASN A 173 9.14 1.40 -12.37
C ASN A 173 9.18 2.65 -13.23
N LYS A 174 9.28 2.51 -14.56
CA LYS A 174 9.25 3.63 -15.51
C LYS A 174 7.91 4.39 -15.44
N THR A 175 6.80 3.68 -15.50
CA THR A 175 5.46 4.27 -15.41
C THR A 175 5.24 4.96 -14.07
N MET A 176 5.67 4.34 -12.98
CA MET A 176 5.59 4.95 -11.65
C MET A 176 6.45 6.20 -11.51
N ALA A 177 7.64 6.23 -12.12
CA ALA A 177 8.48 7.43 -12.13
C ALA A 177 7.80 8.58 -12.91
N LEU A 178 7.16 8.28 -14.04
CA LEU A 178 6.39 9.25 -14.82
C LEU A 178 5.17 9.76 -14.03
N PHE A 179 4.46 8.88 -13.33
CA PHE A 179 3.32 9.27 -12.50
C PHE A 179 3.78 10.16 -11.33
N LYS A 180 4.85 9.79 -10.64
CA LYS A 180 5.44 10.61 -9.56
C LYS A 180 5.89 12.00 -10.03
N SER A 181 6.38 12.12 -11.26
CA SER A 181 6.81 13.40 -11.82
C SER A 181 5.68 14.24 -12.39
N GLY A 182 4.41 13.83 -12.24
CA GLY A 182 3.24 14.57 -12.74
C GLY A 182 3.02 14.49 -14.26
N LYS A 183 3.73 13.58 -14.95
CA LYS A 183 3.60 13.41 -16.42
C LYS A 183 2.43 12.49 -16.81
N ILE A 184 1.77 11.88 -15.86
CA ILE A 184 0.59 11.04 -16.05
C ILE A 184 -0.51 11.60 -15.16
N ASP A 185 -1.65 11.92 -15.74
CA ASP A 185 -2.80 12.49 -15.04
C ASP A 185 -3.65 11.40 -14.37
N ILE A 186 -3.84 10.28 -15.08
CA ILE A 186 -4.65 9.16 -14.61
C ILE A 186 -3.82 7.88 -14.66
N LEU A 187 -3.62 7.26 -13.51
CA LEU A 187 -3.02 5.93 -13.41
C LEU A 187 -4.11 4.91 -13.15
N ILE A 188 -4.26 3.95 -14.05
CA ILE A 188 -5.20 2.83 -13.93
C ILE A 188 -4.41 1.58 -13.57
N SER A 189 -4.75 0.91 -12.47
CA SER A 189 -4.01 -0.31 -12.12
C SER A 189 -4.87 -1.39 -11.47
N THR A 190 -4.36 -2.61 -11.50
CA THR A 190 -4.78 -3.64 -10.57
C THR A 190 -4.11 -3.42 -9.21
N THR A 191 -4.40 -4.27 -8.22
CA THR A 191 -3.88 -4.18 -6.85
C THR A 191 -2.35 -4.36 -6.71
N ILE A 192 -1.63 -4.56 -7.80
CA ILE A 192 -0.17 -4.76 -7.83
C ILE A 192 0.60 -3.62 -7.17
N VAL A 193 0.05 -2.41 -7.21
CA VAL A 193 0.64 -1.22 -6.62
C VAL A 193 0.34 -1.11 -5.11
N GLU A 194 -0.08 -2.22 -4.48
CA GLU A 194 -0.42 -2.25 -3.04
C GLU A 194 0.73 -1.90 -2.12
N SER A 195 1.99 -2.07 -2.54
CA SER A 195 3.11 -2.02 -1.60
C SER A 195 4.11 -0.91 -1.83
N GLY A 196 4.30 -0.09 -0.80
CA GLY A 196 5.51 0.71 -0.62
C GLY A 196 5.71 1.88 -1.57
N ILE A 197 4.83 2.12 -2.54
CA ILE A 197 4.98 3.21 -3.49
C ILE A 197 4.30 4.45 -2.92
N ASP A 198 5.10 5.49 -2.71
CA ASP A 198 4.62 6.81 -2.35
C ASP A 198 4.21 7.59 -3.59
N ILE A 199 2.99 8.12 -3.59
CA ILE A 199 2.41 8.87 -4.70
C ILE A 199 1.92 10.23 -4.17
N PRO A 200 2.84 11.19 -3.92
CA PRO A 200 2.50 12.43 -3.23
C PRO A 200 1.47 13.30 -3.96
N ALA A 201 1.43 13.25 -5.28
CA ALA A 201 0.55 14.08 -6.11
C ALA A 201 -0.84 13.45 -6.35
N ALA A 202 -1.01 12.14 -6.11
CA ALA A 202 -2.32 11.50 -6.21
C ALA A 202 -3.15 11.81 -4.97
N ASN A 203 -4.07 12.76 -5.10
CA ASN A 203 -4.97 13.15 -4.02
C ASN A 203 -6.38 12.55 -4.18
N THR A 204 -6.67 11.91 -5.30
CA THR A 204 -7.92 11.16 -5.49
C THR A 204 -7.63 9.71 -5.88
N ILE A 205 -8.20 8.78 -5.09
CA ILE A 205 -8.26 7.37 -5.45
C ILE A 205 -9.69 6.96 -5.77
N ILE A 206 -9.86 6.22 -6.86
CA ILE A 206 -11.11 5.62 -7.28
C ILE A 206 -10.95 4.12 -7.22
N ILE A 207 -11.73 3.45 -6.38
CA ILE A 207 -11.71 1.99 -6.25
C ILE A 207 -13.00 1.44 -6.86
N ASN A 208 -12.86 0.81 -8.02
CA ASN A 208 -13.97 0.19 -8.73
C ASN A 208 -14.26 -1.19 -8.14
N ASN A 209 -15.53 -1.61 -8.14
CA ASN A 209 -15.95 -2.86 -7.51
C ASN A 209 -15.47 -3.01 -6.06
N ALA A 210 -15.50 -1.94 -5.29
CA ALA A 210 -14.92 -1.86 -3.95
C ALA A 210 -15.44 -2.94 -2.97
N HIS A 211 -16.64 -3.49 -3.19
CA HIS A 211 -17.23 -4.56 -2.39
C HIS A 211 -16.48 -5.91 -2.49
N LEU A 212 -15.63 -6.08 -3.52
CA LEU A 212 -14.83 -7.29 -3.74
C LEU A 212 -13.50 -7.26 -2.97
N PHE A 213 -13.13 -6.12 -2.42
CA PHE A 213 -11.89 -5.97 -1.64
C PHE A 213 -12.11 -6.26 -0.16
N GLY A 214 -11.10 -6.84 0.49
CA GLY A 214 -11.06 -6.97 1.94
C GLY A 214 -10.93 -5.62 2.65
N LEU A 215 -11.30 -5.55 3.92
CA LEU A 215 -11.26 -4.30 4.70
C LEU A 215 -9.82 -3.75 4.80
N SER A 216 -8.86 -4.62 5.09
CA SER A 216 -7.43 -4.27 5.15
C SER A 216 -6.91 -3.76 3.80
N GLN A 217 -7.33 -4.38 2.67
CA GLN A 217 -6.96 -3.93 1.33
C GLN A 217 -7.52 -2.54 1.02
N LEU A 218 -8.81 -2.30 1.33
CA LEU A 218 -9.42 -0.98 1.16
C LEU A 218 -8.69 0.09 1.98
N HIS A 219 -8.30 -0.24 3.21
CA HIS A 219 -7.54 0.67 4.06
C HIS A 219 -6.15 0.98 3.49
N GLN A 220 -5.44 -0.03 3.00
CA GLN A 220 -4.13 0.14 2.36
C GLN A 220 -4.22 0.95 1.07
N LEU A 221 -5.21 0.66 0.20
CA LEU A 221 -5.44 1.41 -1.03
C LEU A 221 -5.80 2.87 -0.73
N ARG A 222 -6.71 3.12 0.20
CA ARG A 222 -7.04 4.48 0.67
C ARG A 222 -5.81 5.22 1.16
N GLY A 223 -4.92 4.54 1.89
CA GLY A 223 -3.68 5.12 2.41
C GLY A 223 -2.64 5.49 1.35
N ARG A 224 -2.88 5.16 0.06
CA ARG A 224 -1.99 5.56 -1.04
C ARG A 224 -2.12 7.02 -1.43
N VAL A 225 -3.24 7.65 -1.11
CA VAL A 225 -3.48 9.08 -1.31
C VAL A 225 -3.45 9.84 0.02
N GLY A 226 -3.43 11.17 -0.02
CA GLY A 226 -3.50 12.01 1.16
C GLY A 226 -2.22 12.01 1.99
N ARG A 227 -1.07 12.05 1.36
CA ARG A 227 0.25 12.17 2.01
C ARG A 227 0.80 13.60 2.03
N SER A 228 0.02 14.53 1.52
CA SER A 228 0.32 15.97 1.51
C SER A 228 -0.68 16.75 2.36
N SER A 229 -0.53 18.07 2.44
CA SER A 229 -1.48 18.99 3.07
C SER A 229 -2.75 19.23 2.23
N ILE A 230 -2.78 18.73 0.98
CA ILE A 230 -3.92 18.86 0.07
C ILE A 230 -5.01 17.86 0.49
N GLN A 231 -6.28 18.27 0.43
CA GLN A 231 -7.40 17.41 0.73
C GLN A 231 -7.45 16.24 -0.25
N ALA A 232 -7.48 15.01 0.30
CA ALA A 232 -7.58 13.79 -0.49
C ALA A 232 -8.97 13.15 -0.41
N TYR A 233 -9.32 12.43 -1.47
CA TYR A 233 -10.61 11.77 -1.64
C TYR A 233 -10.45 10.31 -2.02
N ALA A 234 -11.31 9.46 -1.46
CA ALA A 234 -11.44 8.05 -1.83
C ALA A 234 -12.88 7.77 -2.28
N TYR A 235 -13.06 7.48 -3.55
CA TYR A 235 -14.34 7.16 -4.16
C TYR A 235 -14.44 5.65 -4.37
N LEU A 236 -15.38 5.02 -3.68
CA LEU A 236 -15.61 3.57 -3.72
C LEU A 236 -16.84 3.30 -4.58
N PHE A 237 -16.64 2.75 -5.78
CA PHE A 237 -17.74 2.43 -6.67
C PHE A 237 -18.18 0.97 -6.52
N VAL A 238 -19.47 0.73 -6.50
CA VAL A 238 -20.10 -0.59 -6.44
C VAL A 238 -21.18 -0.72 -7.52
N PRO A 239 -21.47 -1.92 -8.06
CA PRO A 239 -22.51 -2.08 -9.09
C PRO A 239 -23.89 -1.61 -8.61
N ASN A 240 -24.28 -2.04 -7.42
CA ASN A 240 -25.50 -1.61 -6.74
C ASN A 240 -25.36 -1.92 -5.25
N PHE A 241 -25.38 -0.92 -4.40
CA PHE A 241 -25.21 -1.06 -2.96
C PHE A 241 -26.26 -1.97 -2.31
N LYS A 242 -27.48 -2.03 -2.87
CA LYS A 242 -28.54 -2.92 -2.36
C LYS A 242 -28.33 -4.39 -2.73
N LYS A 243 -27.59 -4.67 -3.82
CA LYS A 243 -27.39 -6.03 -4.38
C LYS A 243 -26.08 -6.71 -3.92
N ILE A 244 -25.16 -5.96 -3.30
CA ILE A 244 -23.92 -6.56 -2.76
C ILE A 244 -24.22 -7.34 -1.47
N THR A 245 -23.32 -8.26 -1.09
CA THR A 245 -23.47 -9.08 0.13
C THR A 245 -23.54 -8.24 1.40
N LYS A 246 -24.08 -8.81 2.48
CA LYS A 246 -24.16 -8.14 3.79
C LYS A 246 -22.74 -7.81 4.29
N GLU A 247 -21.80 -8.74 4.19
CA GLU A 247 -20.40 -8.58 4.59
C GLU A 247 -19.73 -7.47 3.78
N GLY A 248 -19.97 -7.40 2.46
CA GLY A 248 -19.50 -6.33 1.60
C GLY A 248 -20.00 -4.96 2.04
N ARG A 249 -21.28 -4.85 2.39
CA ARG A 249 -21.87 -3.60 2.92
C ARG A 249 -21.26 -3.19 4.25
N GLU A 250 -21.08 -4.13 5.17
CA GLU A 250 -20.47 -3.83 6.47
C GLU A 250 -19.02 -3.38 6.35
N ARG A 251 -18.21 -3.99 5.45
CA ARG A 251 -16.86 -3.53 5.16
C ARG A 251 -16.84 -2.09 4.61
N LEU A 252 -17.74 -1.76 3.67
CA LEU A 252 -17.83 -0.41 3.10
C LEU A 252 -18.29 0.62 4.12
N LYS A 253 -19.24 0.28 4.99
CA LYS A 253 -19.63 1.15 6.11
C LYS A 253 -18.47 1.37 7.09
N SER A 254 -17.72 0.32 7.39
CA SER A 254 -16.56 0.40 8.27
C SER A 254 -15.48 1.32 7.72
N ILE A 255 -15.11 1.20 6.43
CA ILE A 255 -14.08 2.06 5.84
C ILE A 255 -14.51 3.54 5.79
N MET A 256 -15.81 3.83 5.66
CA MET A 256 -16.34 5.20 5.74
C MET A 256 -16.32 5.74 7.18
N ALA A 257 -16.76 4.94 8.16
CA ALA A 257 -16.80 5.34 9.57
C ALA A 257 -15.40 5.62 10.13
N TYR A 258 -14.43 4.80 9.76
CA TYR A 258 -13.03 4.96 10.17
C TYR A 258 -12.23 5.85 9.20
N SER A 259 -12.74 7.06 8.94
CA SER A 259 -12.08 8.05 8.08
C SER A 259 -10.97 8.83 8.80
N SER A 260 -10.94 8.80 10.14
CA SER A 260 -9.91 9.48 10.93
C SER A 260 -8.52 8.88 10.72
N LEU A 261 -7.52 9.72 10.79
CA LEU A 261 -6.11 9.31 10.73
C LEU A 261 -5.78 8.43 11.94
N GLY A 262 -5.03 7.34 11.73
CA GLY A 262 -4.68 6.39 12.80
C GLY A 262 -5.72 5.27 13.01
N SER A 263 -6.81 5.23 12.25
CA SER A 263 -7.89 4.25 12.42
C SER A 263 -7.55 2.79 12.03
N GLY A 264 -6.35 2.52 11.53
CA GLY A 264 -5.94 1.17 11.08
C GLY A 264 -6.00 0.12 12.19
N TYR A 265 -5.59 0.47 13.40
CA TYR A 265 -5.66 -0.42 14.57
C TYR A 265 -7.12 -0.76 14.95
N SER A 266 -8.00 0.24 15.01
CA SER A 266 -9.43 0.04 15.30
C SER A 266 -10.13 -0.78 14.22
N LEU A 267 -9.71 -0.63 12.96
CA LEU A 267 -10.18 -1.45 11.83
C LEU A 267 -9.77 -2.91 11.99
N SER A 268 -8.53 -3.18 12.40
CA SER A 268 -8.01 -4.53 12.59
C SER A 268 -8.70 -5.26 13.76
N LEU A 269 -9.07 -4.54 14.81
CA LEU A 269 -9.88 -5.09 15.90
C LEU A 269 -11.28 -5.50 15.45
N LYS A 270 -11.84 -4.85 14.43
CA LYS A 270 -13.15 -5.16 13.88
C LYS A 270 -13.12 -6.28 12.84
N ASP A 271 -11.97 -6.59 12.30
CA ASP A 271 -11.73 -7.67 11.32
C ASP A 271 -11.44 -9.03 12.03
N LEU A 272 -11.25 -9.01 13.37
CA LEU A 272 -11.19 -10.16 14.28
C LEU A 272 -12.61 -10.72 14.57
#